data_0d4209c39679b6decef0c911e30b56e9
#
_entry.id   0d4209c39679b6decef0c911e30b56e9
#
_cell.length_a   1.000
_cell.length_b   1.000
_cell.length_c   1.000
_cell.angle_alpha   90.00
_cell.angle_beta   90.00
_cell.angle_gamma   90.00
#
_symmetry.space_group_name_H-M   'P 1'
#
loop_
_entity.id
_entity.type
_entity.pdbx_description
1 polymer ?
#
loop_
_entity_poly.entity_id
_entity_poly.type
_entity_poly.pdbx_seq_one_letter_code
_entity_poly.pdbx_strand_id
1 'polypeptide(L)'
;MERSSGILLPLFSLPSPYGIGTMGLAAYDFADLLHAAGQRYWQMLPLGPTSYGDSPYQSFSSYAGNPYLIDLDLLIEDGLLTEQEVCDRDWGEDPRHVDYGKLYENRLDLLKKAAERGWMRDSGAVAGFTEKNASWLPDYALFMALKRHFGMKPWQEWPDEAVRLHDPAALARYRELLREDVELFTYIQFLFFLQWTALKTYINSLGIGIIGDLPIYVAMDSADVWAERSMFRLDSRGVPTEVAGVPPDYFSKDGQLWGNPLYDYDAMKRDGFGWWIRRVDGAARLYDVIRIDHFRGFASYWAVPYGSSTAKTGRWVKGPGLDLLNVLTGWFHGIRFIAEDLGEPSPDVTKLLADSGLPGMRVLEFAFPPTADGAYLPHNCVENCVCYAGTHDNAPLALWRQEAEPEEIDFAVQYLGLNEREGFNRGVLRGGMTSPASLFVAQMQDWLELGEGSRINTPGTGRDNWQWRLLPGELTVKLIGDIREMTRIYGRLPAKQSKT
;
A
#
# COMPACT_ATOMS: atom_id res chain seq x y z
N MET A 1 0.29 -20.40 -6.66
CA MET A 1 1.24 -20.21 -5.51
C MET A 1 1.34 -21.54 -4.77
N GLU A 2 2.47 -21.81 -4.09
CA GLU A 2 2.49 -22.92 -3.14
C GLU A 2 1.56 -22.60 -1.96
N ARG A 3 0.98 -23.66 -1.35
CA ARG A 3 0.14 -23.52 -0.16
C ARG A 3 0.95 -22.90 0.99
N SER A 4 0.57 -21.71 1.42
CA SER A 4 1.34 -20.89 2.35
C SER A 4 0.46 -19.94 3.14
N SER A 5 1.06 -19.23 4.09
CA SER A 5 0.41 -18.12 4.82
C SER A 5 1.31 -16.90 4.93
N GLY A 6 0.71 -15.77 5.23
CA GLY A 6 1.36 -14.49 5.45
C GLY A 6 0.63 -13.67 6.51
N ILE A 7 1.29 -12.61 6.94
CA ILE A 7 0.74 -11.64 7.89
C ILE A 7 0.72 -10.26 7.22
N LEU A 8 -0.43 -9.58 7.36
CA LEU A 8 -0.59 -8.18 6.98
C LEU A 8 -0.21 -7.31 8.17
N LEU A 9 0.80 -6.49 7.99
CA LEU A 9 1.20 -5.44 8.93
C LEU A 9 1.87 -4.31 8.14
N PRO A 10 1.31 -3.10 8.13
CA PRO A 10 1.97 -1.95 7.51
C PRO A 10 3.32 -1.67 8.16
N LEU A 11 4.29 -1.23 7.38
CA LEU A 11 5.63 -0.88 7.91
C LEU A 11 5.52 0.24 8.95
N PHE A 12 4.66 1.23 8.72
CA PHE A 12 4.42 2.33 9.64
C PHE A 12 3.84 1.87 11.00
N SER A 13 3.24 0.68 11.05
CA SER A 13 2.66 0.11 12.28
C SER A 13 3.67 -0.59 13.18
N LEU A 14 4.93 -0.68 12.79
CA LEU A 14 5.98 -1.23 13.66
C LEU A 14 6.30 -0.30 14.83
N PRO A 15 6.77 -0.84 15.96
CA PRO A 15 7.26 -0.01 17.08
C PRO A 15 8.47 0.81 16.65
N SER A 16 8.54 2.04 17.13
CA SER A 16 9.69 2.92 16.94
C SER A 16 9.62 4.06 17.95
N PRO A 17 10.75 4.57 18.46
CA PRO A 17 10.78 5.76 19.32
C PRO A 17 10.47 7.06 18.54
N TYR A 18 10.40 7.01 17.22
CA TYR A 18 10.31 8.19 16.35
C TYR A 18 8.91 8.43 15.77
N GLY A 19 7.87 8.04 16.50
CA GLY A 19 6.47 8.34 16.19
C GLY A 19 5.83 7.51 15.07
N ILE A 20 6.61 6.74 14.30
CA ILE A 20 6.14 5.90 13.19
C ILE A 20 7.10 4.72 13.00
N GLY A 21 6.60 3.57 12.55
CA GLY A 21 7.45 2.44 12.17
C GLY A 21 8.37 2.78 10.99
N THR A 22 9.60 2.30 11.05
CA THR A 22 10.68 2.62 10.11
C THR A 22 11.38 1.36 9.60
N MET A 23 12.29 1.51 8.65
CA MET A 23 13.12 0.43 8.09
C MET A 23 14.30 0.05 8.99
N GLY A 24 14.18 0.29 10.31
CA GLY A 24 15.19 -0.01 11.33
C GLY A 24 15.00 -1.37 11.98
N LEU A 25 15.62 -1.55 13.16
CA LEU A 25 15.71 -2.82 13.89
C LEU A 25 14.36 -3.54 14.02
N ALA A 26 13.27 -2.82 14.34
CA ALA A 26 11.96 -3.43 14.51
C ALA A 26 11.43 -4.12 13.22
N ALA A 27 11.85 -3.66 12.05
CA ALA A 27 11.47 -4.29 10.77
C ALA A 27 12.27 -5.58 10.52
N TYR A 28 13.54 -5.61 10.91
CA TYR A 28 14.36 -6.82 10.86
C TYR A 28 13.87 -7.87 11.87
N ASP A 29 13.59 -7.46 13.11
CA ASP A 29 13.03 -8.32 14.16
C ASP A 29 11.68 -8.92 13.73
N PHE A 30 10.83 -8.14 13.06
CA PHE A 30 9.56 -8.65 12.55
C PHE A 30 9.75 -9.66 11.41
N ALA A 31 10.74 -9.46 10.54
CA ALA A 31 11.09 -10.44 9.52
C ALA A 31 11.57 -11.77 10.14
N ASP A 32 12.40 -11.70 11.19
CA ASP A 32 12.85 -12.88 11.95
C ASP A 32 11.68 -13.61 12.62
N LEU A 33 10.72 -12.83 13.17
CA LEU A 33 9.50 -13.37 13.74
C LEU A 33 8.67 -14.12 12.70
N LEU A 34 8.45 -13.53 11.52
CA LEU A 34 7.74 -14.18 10.44
C LEU A 34 8.41 -15.49 10.01
N HIS A 35 9.73 -15.49 9.89
CA HIS A 35 10.50 -16.69 9.60
C HIS A 35 10.31 -17.76 10.69
N ALA A 36 10.46 -17.37 11.97
CA ALA A 36 10.26 -18.26 13.11
C ALA A 36 8.84 -18.81 13.18
N ALA A 37 7.82 -18.01 12.84
CA ALA A 37 6.42 -18.39 12.77
C ALA A 37 6.07 -19.22 11.53
N GLY A 38 7.02 -19.45 10.61
CA GLY A 38 6.82 -20.21 9.38
C GLY A 38 5.99 -19.51 8.32
N GLN A 39 5.92 -18.17 8.38
CA GLN A 39 5.22 -17.37 7.39
C GLN A 39 6.07 -17.19 6.11
N ARG A 40 5.39 -17.16 4.96
CA ARG A 40 6.05 -17.00 3.66
C ARG A 40 5.89 -15.61 3.10
N TYR A 41 4.97 -14.81 3.62
CA TYR A 41 4.69 -13.47 3.11
C TYR A 41 4.49 -12.46 4.23
N TRP A 42 5.06 -11.29 4.00
CA TRP A 42 4.73 -10.08 4.72
C TRP A 42 3.94 -9.16 3.78
N GLN A 43 2.67 -8.92 4.06
CA GLN A 43 1.87 -7.97 3.29
C GLN A 43 1.97 -6.59 3.92
N MET A 44 2.32 -5.62 3.08
CA MET A 44 2.45 -4.21 3.43
C MET A 44 1.46 -3.37 2.63
N LEU A 45 1.16 -2.16 3.10
CA LEU A 45 0.45 -1.13 2.34
C LEU A 45 1.43 -0.38 1.44
N PRO A 46 0.94 0.50 0.52
CA PRO A 46 1.82 1.28 -0.34
C PRO A 46 2.88 2.06 0.45
N LEU A 47 4.12 2.01 -0.01
CA LEU A 47 5.27 2.64 0.66
C LEU A 47 5.58 4.06 0.13
N GLY A 48 4.68 4.63 -0.66
CA GLY A 48 4.84 5.96 -1.24
C GLY A 48 4.64 7.10 -0.23
N PRO A 49 5.15 8.31 -0.55
CA PRO A 49 4.93 9.49 0.28
C PRO A 49 3.45 9.82 0.37
N THR A 50 2.95 10.03 1.60
CA THR A 50 1.55 10.38 1.83
C THR A 50 1.27 11.85 1.56
N SER A 51 0.04 12.16 1.13
CA SER A 51 -0.46 13.51 0.97
C SER A 51 -1.47 13.88 2.06
N TYR A 52 -2.40 14.78 1.79
CA TYR A 52 -3.45 15.14 2.74
C TYR A 52 -4.27 13.92 3.18
N GLY A 53 -4.53 13.80 4.49
CA GLY A 53 -5.24 12.69 5.11
C GLY A 53 -4.38 11.44 5.35
N ASP A 54 -3.07 11.55 5.13
CA ASP A 54 -2.04 10.56 5.48
C ASP A 54 -2.24 9.16 4.85
N SER A 55 -3.18 9.08 3.90
CA SER A 55 -3.50 7.82 3.21
C SER A 55 -2.34 7.37 2.30
N PRO A 56 -1.86 6.12 2.45
CA PRO A 56 -0.87 5.57 1.53
C PRO A 56 -1.40 5.38 0.10
N TYR A 57 -2.74 5.46 -0.10
CA TYR A 57 -3.39 5.37 -1.40
C TYR A 57 -3.51 6.72 -2.11
N GLN A 58 -3.19 7.82 -1.42
CA GLN A 58 -3.14 9.18 -1.99
C GLN A 58 -1.69 9.67 -1.92
N SER A 59 -0.86 9.21 -2.85
CA SER A 59 0.56 9.48 -2.85
C SER A 59 0.95 10.60 -3.82
N PHE A 60 1.96 11.37 -3.46
CA PHE A 60 2.59 12.36 -4.37
C PHE A 60 3.35 11.71 -5.53
N SER A 61 3.62 10.41 -5.48
CA SER A 61 4.28 9.67 -6.56
C SER A 61 4.02 8.17 -6.45
N SER A 62 3.86 7.51 -7.59
CA SER A 62 3.79 6.04 -7.70
C SER A 62 5.14 5.35 -7.56
N TYR A 63 6.25 6.09 -7.55
CA TYR A 63 7.61 5.57 -7.60
C TYR A 63 8.42 5.89 -6.34
N ALA A 64 8.17 7.05 -5.75
CA ALA A 64 8.93 7.54 -4.61
C ALA A 64 8.60 6.80 -3.33
N GLY A 65 9.57 6.68 -2.44
CA GLY A 65 9.38 6.14 -1.11
C GLY A 65 9.01 7.21 -0.09
N ASN A 66 8.27 6.81 0.95
CA ASN A 66 7.81 7.69 2.02
C ASN A 66 8.99 8.11 2.92
N PRO A 67 9.30 9.40 3.02
CA PRO A 67 10.39 9.89 3.87
C PRO A 67 10.22 9.54 5.35
N TYR A 68 8.99 9.35 5.82
CA TYR A 68 8.70 9.01 7.21
C TYR A 68 9.19 7.61 7.59
N LEU A 69 9.34 6.70 6.63
CA LEU A 69 9.78 5.32 6.83
C LEU A 69 11.32 5.18 6.91
N ILE A 70 12.07 6.23 6.57
CA ILE A 70 13.54 6.25 6.74
C ILE A 70 13.86 6.14 8.22
N ASP A 71 14.68 5.18 8.60
CA ASP A 71 15.09 4.97 9.98
C ASP A 71 16.17 5.98 10.38
N LEU A 72 15.98 6.60 11.54
CA LEU A 72 16.89 7.65 12.03
C LEU A 72 18.11 7.09 12.76
N ASP A 73 18.00 5.91 13.40
CA ASP A 73 19.15 5.25 14.03
C ASP A 73 20.19 4.87 12.99
N LEU A 74 19.75 4.35 11.82
CA LEU A 74 20.64 4.07 10.70
C LEU A 74 21.33 5.35 10.17
N LEU A 75 20.67 6.50 10.22
CA LEU A 75 21.30 7.78 9.85
C LEU A 75 22.29 8.27 10.92
N ILE A 76 22.05 7.96 12.19
CA ILE A 76 23.00 8.24 13.29
C ILE A 76 24.22 7.35 13.13
N GLU A 77 24.05 6.06 12.95
CA GLU A 77 25.14 5.10 12.72
C GLU A 77 26.02 5.48 11.54
N ASP A 78 25.42 6.00 10.47
CA ASP A 78 26.12 6.48 9.26
C ASP A 78 26.73 7.89 9.43
N GLY A 79 26.57 8.52 10.60
CA GLY A 79 27.12 9.86 10.90
C GLY A 79 26.41 11.01 10.19
N LEU A 80 25.22 10.78 9.64
CA LEU A 80 24.39 11.80 8.99
C LEU A 80 23.58 12.61 10.00
N LEU A 81 23.25 12.03 11.15
CA LEU A 81 22.58 12.67 12.27
C LEU A 81 23.34 12.39 13.57
N THR A 82 23.01 13.13 14.62
CA THR A 82 23.44 12.86 16.00
C THR A 82 22.25 12.43 16.84
N GLU A 83 22.47 11.62 17.89
CA GLU A 83 21.42 11.23 18.84
C GLU A 83 20.71 12.48 19.42
N GLN A 84 21.46 13.53 19.77
CA GLN A 84 20.91 14.75 20.33
C GLN A 84 19.90 15.43 19.39
N GLU A 85 20.20 15.49 18.08
CA GLU A 85 19.31 16.13 17.10
C GLU A 85 17.97 15.40 16.98
N VAL A 86 17.97 14.09 17.18
CA VAL A 86 16.79 13.24 17.08
C VAL A 86 16.02 13.21 18.40
N CYS A 87 16.71 13.10 19.54
CA CYS A 87 16.11 13.08 20.88
C CYS A 87 15.48 14.43 21.29
N ASP A 88 15.96 15.54 20.73
CA ASP A 88 15.40 16.88 21.01
C ASP A 88 14.04 17.13 20.31
N ARG A 89 13.52 16.14 19.56
CA ARG A 89 12.26 16.27 18.83
C ARG A 89 11.09 15.65 19.59
N ASP A 90 9.93 16.27 19.39
CA ASP A 90 8.66 15.74 19.87
C ASP A 90 8.03 14.85 18.80
N TRP A 91 7.87 13.56 19.11
CA TRP A 91 7.32 12.54 18.21
C TRP A 91 5.88 12.15 18.54
N GLY A 92 5.22 12.86 19.45
CA GLY A 92 3.91 12.54 19.99
C GLY A 92 3.97 11.73 21.30
N GLU A 93 2.89 11.77 22.05
CA GLU A 93 2.82 11.15 23.38
C GLU A 93 2.26 9.72 23.35
N ASP A 94 1.44 9.39 22.33
CA ASP A 94 0.81 8.06 22.23
C ASP A 94 1.68 7.10 21.39
N PRO A 95 2.31 6.10 22.01
CA PRO A 95 3.10 5.12 21.28
C PRO A 95 2.25 4.19 20.40
N ARG A 96 0.92 4.14 20.62
CA ARG A 96 -0.03 3.29 19.89
C ARG A 96 -0.48 3.90 18.57
N HIS A 97 -0.40 5.22 18.43
CA HIS A 97 -0.87 5.91 17.24
C HIS A 97 0.18 6.87 16.67
N VAL A 98 0.22 6.95 15.35
CA VAL A 98 1.08 7.89 14.63
C VAL A 98 0.48 9.29 14.75
N ASP A 99 1.26 10.26 15.23
CA ASP A 99 0.96 11.69 15.13
C ASP A 99 1.62 12.26 13.87
N TYR A 100 0.87 12.28 12.78
CA TYR A 100 1.38 12.80 11.50
C TYR A 100 1.72 14.29 11.54
N GLY A 101 1.07 15.07 12.41
CA GLY A 101 1.41 16.47 12.64
C GLY A 101 2.83 16.63 13.16
N LYS A 102 3.21 15.83 14.15
CA LYS A 102 4.58 15.81 14.70
C LYS A 102 5.61 15.31 13.69
N LEU A 103 5.25 14.34 12.87
CA LEU A 103 6.13 13.89 11.78
C LEU A 103 6.37 15.00 10.76
N TYR A 104 5.31 15.70 10.35
CA TYR A 104 5.38 16.80 9.40
C TYR A 104 6.28 17.94 9.92
N GLU A 105 6.15 18.29 11.20
CA GLU A 105 6.96 19.35 11.85
C GLU A 105 8.44 18.98 11.96
N ASN A 106 8.78 17.73 12.22
CA ASN A 106 10.12 17.35 12.66
C ASN A 106 10.94 16.56 11.63
N ARG A 107 10.30 15.70 10.83
CA ARG A 107 11.03 14.71 10.00
C ARG A 107 11.83 15.35 8.87
N LEU A 108 11.23 16.30 8.15
CA LEU A 108 11.87 16.92 6.99
C LEU A 108 13.12 17.74 7.39
N ASP A 109 13.07 18.41 8.54
CA ASP A 109 14.23 19.18 9.04
C ASP A 109 15.44 18.27 9.34
N LEU A 110 15.20 17.10 9.95
CA LEU A 110 16.26 16.11 10.19
C LEU A 110 16.81 15.56 8.87
N LEU A 111 15.94 15.21 7.93
CA LEU A 111 16.38 14.72 6.62
C LEU A 111 17.14 15.77 5.82
N LYS A 112 16.82 17.07 6.01
CA LYS A 112 17.58 18.17 5.43
C LYS A 112 19.00 18.21 6.00
N LYS A 113 19.17 18.10 7.32
CA LYS A 113 20.51 18.03 7.95
C LYS A 113 21.31 16.81 7.46
N ALA A 114 20.64 15.66 7.33
CA ALA A 114 21.27 14.47 6.76
C ALA A 114 21.73 14.70 5.32
N ALA A 115 20.90 15.35 4.50
CA ALA A 115 21.25 15.69 3.11
C ALA A 115 22.43 16.69 3.03
N GLU A 116 22.45 17.73 3.85
CA GLU A 116 23.55 18.71 3.91
C GLU A 116 24.90 18.05 4.23
N ARG A 117 24.90 17.01 5.08
CA ARG A 117 26.12 16.27 5.43
C ARG A 117 26.51 15.22 4.41
N GLY A 118 25.51 14.55 3.83
CA GLY A 118 25.71 13.39 2.96
C GLY A 118 25.88 13.71 1.49
N TRP A 119 25.28 14.78 0.98
CA TRP A 119 25.20 15.07 -0.47
C TRP A 119 26.55 14.99 -1.19
N MET A 120 27.56 15.70 -0.67
CA MET A 120 28.90 15.68 -1.28
C MET A 120 29.65 14.38 -1.00
N ARG A 121 29.47 13.82 0.20
CA ARG A 121 30.09 12.55 0.60
C ARG A 121 29.67 11.42 -0.32
N ASP A 122 28.39 11.33 -0.62
CA ASP A 122 27.77 10.22 -1.33
C ASP A 122 27.54 10.53 -2.83
N SER A 123 28.12 11.64 -3.33
CA SER A 123 27.84 12.19 -4.67
C SER A 123 27.90 11.17 -5.81
N GLY A 124 28.87 10.25 -5.78
CA GLY A 124 28.99 9.20 -6.78
C GLY A 124 27.85 8.17 -6.72
N ALA A 125 27.42 7.78 -5.52
CA ALA A 125 26.31 6.85 -5.32
C ALA A 125 24.98 7.49 -5.69
N VAL A 126 24.80 8.77 -5.30
CA VAL A 126 23.60 9.56 -5.65
C VAL A 126 23.49 9.76 -7.17
N ALA A 127 24.61 10.02 -7.87
CA ALA A 127 24.61 10.12 -9.33
C ALA A 127 24.18 8.82 -10.00
N GLY A 128 24.73 7.68 -9.55
CA GLY A 128 24.33 6.35 -10.05
C GLY A 128 22.87 6.00 -9.73
N PHE A 129 22.36 6.42 -8.56
CA PHE A 129 20.95 6.28 -8.21
C PHE A 129 20.05 7.12 -9.10
N THR A 130 20.44 8.38 -9.36
CA THR A 130 19.68 9.31 -10.23
C THR A 130 19.63 8.79 -11.67
N GLU A 131 20.72 8.28 -12.20
CA GLU A 131 20.76 7.68 -13.54
C GLU A 131 19.81 6.49 -13.66
N LYS A 132 19.84 5.57 -12.69
CA LYS A 132 18.93 4.40 -12.64
C LYS A 132 17.44 4.77 -12.51
N ASN A 133 17.14 5.94 -11.99
CA ASN A 133 15.79 6.44 -11.74
C ASN A 133 15.44 7.68 -12.59
N ALA A 134 16.15 7.89 -13.70
CA ALA A 134 15.99 9.06 -14.57
C ALA A 134 14.58 9.23 -15.16
N SER A 135 13.79 8.15 -15.20
CA SER A 135 12.42 8.19 -15.73
C SER A 135 11.38 8.86 -14.82
N TRP A 136 11.68 9.04 -13.53
CA TRP A 136 10.72 9.60 -12.57
C TRP A 136 11.34 10.56 -11.55
N LEU A 137 12.55 10.29 -11.07
CA LEU A 137 13.18 11.00 -9.94
C LEU A 137 13.40 12.49 -10.21
N PRO A 138 13.86 12.93 -11.40
CA PRO A 138 14.04 14.37 -11.66
C PRO A 138 12.74 15.17 -11.62
N ASP A 139 11.63 14.60 -12.08
CA ASP A 139 10.32 15.25 -12.04
C ASP A 139 9.72 15.21 -10.64
N TYR A 140 9.86 14.10 -9.92
CA TYR A 140 9.43 14.00 -8.52
C TYR A 140 10.18 15.01 -7.62
N ALA A 141 11.51 15.08 -7.72
CA ALA A 141 12.30 15.97 -6.89
C ALA A 141 11.94 17.45 -7.16
N LEU A 142 11.78 17.81 -8.43
CA LEU A 142 11.33 19.16 -8.82
C LEU A 142 9.89 19.43 -8.36
N PHE A 143 8.97 18.44 -8.50
CA PHE A 143 7.59 18.56 -8.04
C PHE A 143 7.54 18.87 -6.53
N MET A 144 8.27 18.13 -5.71
CA MET A 144 8.32 18.37 -4.27
C MET A 144 8.98 19.70 -3.89
N ALA A 145 10.02 20.12 -4.62
CA ALA A 145 10.63 21.44 -4.48
C ALA A 145 9.63 22.56 -4.80
N LEU A 146 8.85 22.41 -5.88
CA LEU A 146 7.79 23.34 -6.27
C LEU A 146 6.63 23.33 -5.25
N LYS A 147 6.21 22.17 -4.75
CA LYS A 147 5.22 22.06 -3.68
C LYS A 147 5.64 22.90 -2.48
N ARG A 148 6.89 22.75 -2.04
CA ARG A 148 7.44 23.50 -0.92
C ARG A 148 7.50 25.01 -1.22
N HIS A 149 7.97 25.39 -2.40
CA HIS A 149 8.08 26.78 -2.86
C HIS A 149 6.72 27.49 -2.91
N PHE A 150 5.66 26.78 -3.34
CA PHE A 150 4.29 27.30 -3.41
C PHE A 150 3.42 26.99 -2.18
N GLY A 151 4.04 26.67 -1.04
CA GLY A 151 3.33 26.46 0.23
C GLY A 151 2.46 25.22 0.27
N MET A 152 2.93 24.13 -0.32
CA MET A 152 2.25 22.82 -0.40
C MET A 152 0.91 22.82 -1.16
N LYS A 153 0.59 23.87 -1.90
CA LYS A 153 -0.62 23.93 -2.74
C LYS A 153 -0.64 22.81 -3.79
N PRO A 154 -1.81 22.31 -4.18
CA PRO A 154 -1.95 21.44 -5.33
C PRO A 154 -1.33 22.08 -6.58
N TRP A 155 -0.73 21.27 -7.45
CA TRP A 155 -0.03 21.79 -8.63
C TRP A 155 -0.94 22.60 -9.58
N GLN A 156 -2.24 22.31 -9.59
CA GLN A 156 -3.24 23.05 -10.38
C GLN A 156 -3.38 24.51 -9.92
N GLU A 157 -3.02 24.81 -8.67
CA GLU A 157 -3.13 26.13 -8.05
C GLU A 157 -1.81 26.91 -8.07
N TRP A 158 -0.74 26.35 -8.62
CA TRP A 158 0.53 27.09 -8.73
C TRP A 158 0.37 28.33 -9.60
N PRO A 159 0.92 29.48 -9.20
CA PRO A 159 0.68 30.74 -9.90
C PRO A 159 1.31 30.81 -11.30
N ASP A 160 2.40 30.08 -11.54
CA ASP A 160 3.10 30.03 -12.82
C ASP A 160 2.47 28.96 -13.74
N GLU A 161 1.74 29.42 -14.77
CA GLU A 161 1.07 28.54 -15.72
C GLU A 161 2.05 27.67 -16.51
N ALA A 162 3.22 28.23 -16.89
CA ALA A 162 4.20 27.46 -17.66
C ALA A 162 4.71 26.24 -16.88
N VAL A 163 4.99 26.40 -15.57
CA VAL A 163 5.40 25.27 -14.73
C VAL A 163 4.24 24.30 -14.45
N ARG A 164 3.00 24.80 -14.27
CA ARG A 164 1.82 23.94 -14.19
C ARG A 164 1.68 23.05 -15.42
N LEU A 165 1.92 23.62 -16.58
CA LEU A 165 1.82 22.94 -17.87
C LEU A 165 3.10 22.19 -18.26
N HIS A 166 4.06 22.04 -17.32
CA HIS A 166 5.29 21.25 -17.52
C HIS A 166 6.11 21.76 -18.73
N ASP A 167 6.18 23.09 -18.93
CA ASP A 167 6.97 23.70 -19.99
C ASP A 167 8.46 23.51 -19.76
N PRO A 168 9.24 22.99 -20.72
CA PRO A 168 10.65 22.69 -20.53
C PRO A 168 11.51 23.88 -20.09
N ALA A 169 11.24 25.09 -20.59
CA ALA A 169 11.99 26.28 -20.21
C ALA A 169 11.67 26.74 -18.79
N ALA A 170 10.39 26.63 -18.38
CA ALA A 170 9.97 26.87 -17.00
C ALA A 170 10.60 25.85 -16.06
N LEU A 171 10.60 24.56 -16.41
CA LEU A 171 11.23 23.50 -15.61
C LEU A 171 12.74 23.76 -15.42
N ALA A 172 13.46 24.12 -16.47
CA ALA A 172 14.89 24.42 -16.39
C ALA A 172 15.16 25.60 -15.43
N ARG A 173 14.35 26.67 -15.53
CA ARG A 173 14.42 27.85 -14.65
C ARG A 173 14.18 27.45 -13.17
N TYR A 174 13.14 26.68 -12.89
CA TYR A 174 12.84 26.30 -11.52
C TYR A 174 13.81 25.26 -10.96
N ARG A 175 14.38 24.38 -11.76
CA ARG A 175 15.47 23.47 -11.30
C ARG A 175 16.69 24.26 -10.84
N GLU A 176 17.03 25.35 -11.54
CA GLU A 176 18.14 26.21 -11.11
C GLU A 176 17.76 27.03 -9.87
N LEU A 177 16.56 27.63 -9.84
CA LEU A 177 16.07 28.44 -8.73
C LEU A 177 15.95 27.64 -7.43
N LEU A 178 15.51 26.38 -7.51
CA LEU A 178 15.22 25.51 -6.37
C LEU A 178 16.23 24.37 -6.25
N ARG A 179 17.47 24.58 -6.71
CA ARG A 179 18.50 23.52 -6.77
C ARG A 179 18.67 22.80 -5.45
N GLU A 180 18.78 23.53 -4.34
CA GLU A 180 18.98 22.95 -3.01
C GLU A 180 17.82 22.05 -2.59
N ASP A 181 16.57 22.43 -2.88
CA ASP A 181 15.40 21.62 -2.59
C ASP A 181 15.32 20.39 -3.52
N VAL A 182 15.70 20.51 -4.78
CA VAL A 182 15.77 19.37 -5.72
C VAL A 182 16.83 18.37 -5.27
N GLU A 183 18.00 18.84 -4.85
CA GLU A 183 19.07 18.01 -4.27
C GLU A 183 18.60 17.31 -2.99
N LEU A 184 17.90 18.04 -2.10
CA LEU A 184 17.31 17.50 -0.88
C LEU A 184 16.35 16.33 -1.17
N PHE A 185 15.35 16.54 -2.04
CA PHE A 185 14.37 15.48 -2.32
C PHE A 185 14.99 14.32 -3.11
N THR A 186 16.01 14.56 -3.92
CA THR A 186 16.80 13.51 -4.56
C THR A 186 17.54 12.67 -3.53
N TYR A 187 18.20 13.31 -2.55
CA TYR A 187 18.94 12.61 -1.52
C TYR A 187 18.03 11.84 -0.56
N ILE A 188 16.88 12.38 -0.21
CA ILE A 188 15.87 11.67 0.59
C ILE A 188 15.47 10.36 -0.10
N GLN A 189 15.23 10.39 -1.40
CA GLN A 189 14.89 9.16 -2.14
C GLN A 189 16.08 8.19 -2.20
N PHE A 190 17.30 8.69 -2.35
CA PHE A 190 18.50 7.87 -2.26
C PHE A 190 18.58 7.14 -0.90
N LEU A 191 18.39 7.84 0.22
CA LEU A 191 18.38 7.25 1.56
C LEU A 191 17.27 6.20 1.72
N PHE A 192 16.05 6.52 1.26
CA PHE A 192 14.94 5.57 1.32
C PHE A 192 15.29 4.27 0.60
N PHE A 193 15.72 4.34 -0.65
CA PHE A 193 16.01 3.14 -1.44
C PHE A 193 17.26 2.39 -0.96
N LEU A 194 18.20 3.08 -0.32
CA LEU A 194 19.35 2.44 0.32
C LEU A 194 18.88 1.53 1.47
N GLN A 195 18.09 2.06 2.40
CA GLN A 195 17.56 1.31 3.53
C GLN A 195 16.56 0.24 3.08
N TRP A 196 15.65 0.57 2.16
CA TRP A 196 14.66 -0.40 1.65
C TRP A 196 15.32 -1.58 0.96
N THR A 197 16.32 -1.34 0.12
CA THR A 197 17.03 -2.43 -0.58
C THR A 197 17.71 -3.37 0.40
N ALA A 198 18.32 -2.83 1.46
CA ALA A 198 18.93 -3.64 2.51
C ALA A 198 17.89 -4.49 3.24
N LEU A 199 16.80 -3.88 3.69
CA LEU A 199 15.71 -4.57 4.41
C LEU A 199 15.05 -5.63 3.52
N LYS A 200 14.67 -5.30 2.28
CA LYS A 200 14.07 -6.26 1.34
C LYS A 200 14.99 -7.45 1.07
N THR A 201 16.28 -7.19 0.88
CA THR A 201 17.28 -8.25 0.67
C THR A 201 17.33 -9.18 1.89
N TYR A 202 17.31 -8.63 3.09
CA TYR A 202 17.27 -9.41 4.33
C TYR A 202 16.00 -10.27 4.41
N ILE A 203 14.81 -9.66 4.25
CA ILE A 203 13.52 -10.36 4.26
C ILE A 203 13.52 -11.53 3.26
N ASN A 204 13.97 -11.28 2.02
CA ASN A 204 14.02 -12.30 0.98
C ASN A 204 15.04 -13.40 1.32
N SER A 205 16.15 -13.09 1.99
CA SER A 205 17.15 -14.08 2.43
C SER A 205 16.57 -15.09 3.44
N LEU A 206 15.57 -14.68 4.21
CA LEU A 206 14.81 -15.55 5.11
C LEU A 206 13.75 -16.41 4.38
N GLY A 207 13.61 -16.28 3.07
CA GLY A 207 12.62 -16.96 2.25
C GLY A 207 11.21 -16.36 2.37
N ILE A 208 11.10 -15.11 2.80
CA ILE A 208 9.85 -14.35 2.92
C ILE A 208 9.73 -13.44 1.71
N GLY A 209 8.57 -13.49 1.04
CA GLY A 209 8.20 -12.55 -0.02
C GLY A 209 7.39 -11.37 0.53
N ILE A 210 7.56 -10.21 -0.06
CA ILE A 210 6.80 -9.01 0.28
C ILE A 210 5.62 -8.89 -0.68
N ILE A 211 4.40 -8.85 -0.13
CA ILE A 211 3.20 -8.49 -0.89
C ILE A 211 3.00 -6.98 -0.70
N GLY A 212 3.09 -6.24 -1.79
CA GLY A 212 2.77 -4.82 -1.79
C GLY A 212 1.45 -4.54 -2.48
N ASP A 213 0.95 -3.33 -2.29
CA ASP A 213 -0.31 -2.88 -2.83
C ASP A 213 -0.09 -1.82 -3.90
N LEU A 214 -0.78 -1.97 -5.03
CA LEU A 214 -0.73 -1.05 -6.16
C LEU A 214 -2.12 -0.44 -6.35
N PRO A 215 -2.37 0.78 -5.83
CA PRO A 215 -3.61 1.49 -6.08
C PRO A 215 -3.86 1.61 -7.58
N ILE A 216 -5.07 1.29 -8.05
CA ILE A 216 -5.34 1.40 -9.50
C ILE A 216 -5.17 2.84 -9.99
N TYR A 217 -5.62 3.82 -9.22
CA TYR A 217 -5.50 5.24 -9.56
C TYR A 217 -4.29 5.89 -8.86
N VAL A 218 -3.93 7.06 -9.35
CA VAL A 218 -2.94 7.95 -8.73
C VAL A 218 -3.62 9.22 -8.22
N ALA A 219 -3.03 9.88 -7.24
CA ALA A 219 -3.57 11.13 -6.74
C ALA A 219 -3.49 12.22 -7.82
N MET A 220 -4.53 13.07 -7.90
CA MET A 220 -4.52 14.22 -8.82
C MET A 220 -3.36 15.16 -8.54
N ASP A 221 -3.06 15.39 -7.26
CA ASP A 221 -1.91 16.20 -6.82
C ASP A 221 -0.68 15.29 -6.65
N SER A 222 -0.14 14.83 -7.78
CA SER A 222 1.05 13.97 -7.83
C SER A 222 1.99 14.38 -8.96
N ALA A 223 3.26 14.00 -8.80
CA ALA A 223 4.27 14.15 -9.85
C ALA A 223 3.90 13.36 -11.11
N ASP A 224 3.25 12.20 -10.94
CA ASP A 224 2.79 11.34 -12.03
C ASP A 224 1.83 12.06 -12.97
N VAL A 225 0.79 12.71 -12.40
CA VAL A 225 -0.20 13.43 -13.20
C VAL A 225 0.37 14.72 -13.75
N TRP A 226 1.16 15.45 -12.97
CA TRP A 226 1.80 16.70 -13.40
C TRP A 226 2.76 16.49 -14.55
N ALA A 227 3.60 15.45 -14.50
CA ALA A 227 4.59 15.19 -15.54
C ALA A 227 3.99 14.57 -16.82
N GLU A 228 3.02 13.67 -16.68
CA GLU A 228 2.49 12.87 -17.81
C GLU A 228 0.99 13.09 -18.05
N ARG A 229 0.54 14.36 -18.06
CA ARG A 229 -0.88 14.75 -18.21
C ARG A 229 -1.59 14.11 -19.39
N SER A 230 -0.90 13.83 -20.49
CA SER A 230 -1.45 13.22 -21.69
C SER A 230 -1.95 11.77 -21.47
N MET A 231 -1.57 11.15 -20.36
CA MET A 231 -2.03 9.80 -19.97
C MET A 231 -3.36 9.83 -19.20
N PHE A 232 -3.87 11.01 -18.90
CA PHE A 232 -5.07 11.21 -18.08
C PHE A 232 -6.12 12.05 -18.83
N ARG A 233 -7.40 11.86 -18.45
CA ARG A 233 -8.52 12.63 -19.02
C ARG A 233 -8.60 14.02 -18.41
N LEU A 234 -7.69 14.89 -18.84
CA LEU A 234 -7.59 16.28 -18.42
C LEU A 234 -7.88 17.21 -19.61
N ASP A 235 -8.38 18.42 -19.30
CA ASP A 235 -8.46 19.50 -20.29
C ASP A 235 -7.08 20.13 -20.54
N SER A 236 -7.01 21.09 -21.46
CA SER A 236 -5.75 21.78 -21.80
C SER A 236 -5.12 22.54 -20.63
N ARG A 237 -5.89 22.85 -19.59
CA ARG A 237 -5.42 23.52 -18.36
C ARG A 237 -5.02 22.54 -17.26
N GLY A 238 -5.14 21.23 -17.50
CA GLY A 238 -4.85 20.19 -16.54
C GLY A 238 -5.99 19.93 -15.54
N VAL A 239 -7.22 20.33 -15.87
CA VAL A 239 -8.39 20.07 -15.02
C VAL A 239 -9.05 18.76 -15.47
N PRO A 240 -9.40 17.84 -14.54
CA PRO A 240 -10.13 16.64 -14.90
C PRO A 240 -11.49 16.94 -15.53
N THR A 241 -11.89 16.16 -16.51
CA THR A 241 -13.26 16.21 -17.06
C THR A 241 -14.18 15.29 -16.26
N GLU A 242 -13.65 14.15 -15.83
CA GLU A 242 -14.29 13.15 -15.00
C GLU A 242 -13.25 12.60 -14.00
N VAL A 243 -13.74 12.13 -12.86
CA VAL A 243 -12.91 11.53 -11.80
C VAL A 243 -13.41 10.15 -11.41
N ALA A 244 -12.55 9.38 -10.76
CA ALA A 244 -12.85 8.05 -10.27
C ALA A 244 -13.77 8.09 -9.04
N GLY A 245 -14.58 7.04 -8.91
CA GLY A 245 -15.42 6.79 -7.77
C GLY A 245 -16.04 5.39 -7.81
N VAL A 246 -16.97 5.14 -6.92
CA VAL A 246 -17.81 3.93 -6.88
C VAL A 246 -19.27 4.37 -6.82
N PRO A 247 -20.19 3.69 -7.54
CA PRO A 247 -21.60 4.03 -7.47
C PRO A 247 -22.17 3.82 -6.07
N PRO A 248 -23.35 4.37 -5.78
CA PRO A 248 -24.12 4.01 -4.58
C PRO A 248 -24.29 2.50 -4.46
N ASP A 249 -24.01 1.97 -3.27
CA ASP A 249 -24.12 0.56 -2.95
C ASP A 249 -24.77 0.39 -1.55
N TYR A 250 -24.76 -0.85 -1.04
CA TYR A 250 -25.26 -1.16 0.29
C TYR A 250 -24.52 -0.40 1.41
N PHE A 251 -23.21 -0.14 1.23
CA PHE A 251 -22.35 0.51 2.22
C PHE A 251 -22.41 2.04 2.16
N SER A 252 -22.69 2.61 0.98
CA SER A 252 -22.71 4.06 0.77
C SER A 252 -23.87 4.49 -0.13
N LYS A 253 -24.89 5.15 0.44
CA LYS A 253 -26.05 5.68 -0.29
C LYS A 253 -25.68 6.77 -1.32
N ASP A 254 -24.54 7.40 -1.16
CA ASP A 254 -24.02 8.46 -2.03
C ASP A 254 -22.92 7.97 -2.96
N GLY A 255 -22.54 6.70 -2.83
CA GLY A 255 -21.33 6.14 -3.44
C GLY A 255 -20.08 6.74 -2.80
N GLN A 256 -18.92 6.43 -3.37
CA GLN A 256 -17.64 6.99 -2.92
C GLN A 256 -17.06 7.84 -4.04
N LEU A 257 -16.83 9.11 -3.79
CA LEU A 257 -16.17 10.04 -4.70
C LEU A 257 -14.69 10.11 -4.34
N TRP A 258 -13.84 9.39 -5.08
CA TRP A 258 -12.40 9.32 -4.80
C TRP A 258 -11.61 10.52 -5.32
N GLY A 259 -12.09 11.14 -6.41
CA GLY A 259 -11.48 12.36 -6.96
C GLY A 259 -10.20 12.13 -7.77
N ASN A 260 -9.72 10.91 -7.91
CA ASN A 260 -8.57 10.58 -8.73
C ASN A 260 -8.86 10.83 -10.21
N PRO A 261 -7.88 11.31 -11.01
CA PRO A 261 -8.06 11.49 -12.45
C PRO A 261 -8.21 10.13 -13.14
N LEU A 262 -9.06 10.07 -14.16
CA LEU A 262 -9.23 8.88 -14.99
C LEU A 262 -8.13 8.81 -16.05
N TYR A 263 -7.71 7.58 -16.37
CA TYR A 263 -6.75 7.32 -17.44
C TYR A 263 -7.35 7.52 -18.83
N ASP A 264 -6.56 8.03 -19.77
CA ASP A 264 -6.83 7.91 -21.20
C ASP A 264 -6.27 6.56 -21.71
N TYR A 265 -7.04 5.50 -21.51
CA TYR A 265 -6.62 4.15 -21.94
C TYR A 265 -6.42 4.03 -23.45
N ASP A 266 -7.04 4.87 -24.26
CA ASP A 266 -6.81 4.88 -25.71
C ASP A 266 -5.44 5.48 -26.04
N ALA A 267 -5.03 6.57 -25.34
CA ALA A 267 -3.67 7.10 -25.44
C ALA A 267 -2.63 6.09 -24.96
N MET A 268 -2.86 5.48 -23.80
CA MET A 268 -1.97 4.45 -23.23
C MET A 268 -1.84 3.22 -24.13
N LYS A 269 -2.92 2.79 -24.78
CA LYS A 269 -2.89 1.66 -25.74
C LYS A 269 -2.05 2.01 -26.97
N ARG A 270 -2.15 3.23 -27.50
CA ARG A 270 -1.32 3.70 -28.61
C ARG A 270 0.17 3.74 -28.27
N ASP A 271 0.50 4.00 -26.99
CA ASP A 271 1.86 3.96 -26.41
C ASP A 271 2.29 2.53 -26.02
N GLY A 272 1.51 1.51 -26.29
CA GLY A 272 1.80 0.13 -25.85
C GLY A 272 1.76 -0.06 -24.33
N PHE A 273 1.01 0.77 -23.62
CA PHE A 273 0.91 0.79 -22.15
C PHE A 273 2.25 1.07 -21.44
N GLY A 274 3.14 1.84 -22.07
CA GLY A 274 4.46 2.17 -21.52
C GLY A 274 4.41 2.79 -20.14
N TRP A 275 3.40 3.63 -19.86
CA TRP A 275 3.18 4.21 -18.54
C TRP A 275 2.93 3.12 -17.46
N TRP A 276 2.06 2.16 -17.75
CA TRP A 276 1.77 1.04 -16.84
C TRP A 276 2.96 0.11 -16.66
N ILE A 277 3.75 -0.13 -17.71
CA ILE A 277 5.00 -0.91 -17.62
C ILE A 277 5.96 -0.23 -16.65
N ARG A 278 6.19 1.09 -16.78
CA ARG A 278 7.07 1.82 -15.85
C ARG A 278 6.54 1.79 -14.41
N ARG A 279 5.23 1.96 -14.22
CA ARG A 279 4.61 1.91 -12.90
C ARG A 279 4.78 0.56 -12.21
N VAL A 280 4.54 -0.53 -12.93
CA VAL A 280 4.72 -1.88 -12.40
C VAL A 280 6.21 -2.19 -12.19
N ASP A 281 7.12 -1.71 -13.04
CA ASP A 281 8.57 -1.83 -12.80
C ASP A 281 8.99 -1.15 -11.49
N GLY A 282 8.46 0.05 -11.22
CA GLY A 282 8.67 0.74 -9.94
C GLY A 282 8.17 -0.08 -8.76
N ALA A 283 6.95 -0.64 -8.83
CA ALA A 283 6.39 -1.49 -7.78
C ALA A 283 7.17 -2.81 -7.61
N ALA A 284 7.65 -3.41 -8.70
CA ALA A 284 8.44 -4.65 -8.68
C ALA A 284 9.79 -4.49 -7.97
N ARG A 285 10.35 -3.28 -7.94
CA ARG A 285 11.55 -2.98 -7.14
C ARG A 285 11.26 -2.98 -5.63
N LEU A 286 10.04 -2.64 -5.27
CA LEU A 286 9.61 -2.61 -3.86
C LEU A 286 9.10 -3.99 -3.40
N TYR A 287 8.36 -4.72 -4.24
CA TYR A 287 7.59 -5.89 -3.85
C TYR A 287 7.97 -7.14 -4.66
N ASP A 288 7.63 -8.31 -4.13
CA ASP A 288 7.81 -9.61 -4.79
C ASP A 288 6.47 -10.13 -5.36
N VAL A 289 5.37 -9.69 -4.76
CA VAL A 289 4.00 -9.91 -5.20
C VAL A 289 3.26 -8.58 -5.18
N ILE A 290 2.51 -8.28 -6.22
CA ILE A 290 1.76 -7.03 -6.34
C ILE A 290 0.25 -7.33 -6.26
N ARG A 291 -0.40 -6.85 -5.20
CA ARG A 291 -1.86 -6.80 -5.13
C ARG A 291 -2.33 -5.59 -5.94
N ILE A 292 -3.13 -5.84 -6.95
CA ILE A 292 -3.78 -4.78 -7.75
C ILE A 292 -5.06 -4.39 -7.02
N ASP A 293 -5.03 -3.23 -6.41
CA ASP A 293 -6.16 -2.64 -5.71
C ASP A 293 -7.24 -2.23 -6.72
N HIS A 294 -8.50 -2.46 -6.38
CA HIS A 294 -9.67 -2.17 -7.22
C HIS A 294 -9.57 -2.75 -8.64
N PHE A 295 -9.20 -4.04 -8.77
CA PHE A 295 -9.02 -4.74 -10.06
C PHE A 295 -10.20 -4.61 -11.01
N ARG A 296 -11.45 -4.47 -10.47
CA ARG A 296 -12.64 -4.27 -11.29
C ARG A 296 -12.51 -3.09 -12.25
N GLY A 297 -11.76 -2.05 -11.88
CA GLY A 297 -11.53 -0.88 -12.73
C GLY A 297 -10.85 -1.21 -14.07
N PHE A 298 -10.20 -2.38 -14.18
CA PHE A 298 -9.68 -2.85 -15.47
C PHE A 298 -10.76 -3.49 -16.36
N ALA A 299 -11.84 -4.01 -15.79
CA ALA A 299 -13.00 -4.46 -16.56
C ALA A 299 -13.90 -3.26 -16.90
N SER A 300 -14.36 -2.58 -15.89
CA SER A 300 -15.18 -1.38 -15.99
C SER A 300 -14.99 -0.50 -14.76
N TYR A 301 -14.98 0.81 -14.95
CA TYR A 301 -14.79 1.80 -13.89
C TYR A 301 -15.92 2.84 -13.88
N TRP A 302 -16.17 3.38 -12.69
CA TRP A 302 -17.20 4.39 -12.49
C TRP A 302 -16.64 5.78 -12.69
N ALA A 303 -17.06 6.47 -13.74
CA ALA A 303 -16.65 7.81 -14.10
C ALA A 303 -17.68 8.82 -13.60
N VAL A 304 -17.25 9.73 -12.74
CA VAL A 304 -18.10 10.79 -12.16
C VAL A 304 -17.69 12.13 -12.75
N PRO A 305 -18.63 13.00 -13.19
CA PRO A 305 -18.29 14.32 -13.70
C PRO A 305 -17.51 15.12 -12.64
N TYR A 306 -16.43 15.76 -13.04
CA TYR A 306 -15.63 16.59 -12.14
C TYR A 306 -16.47 17.72 -11.53
N GLY A 307 -16.30 17.99 -10.23
CA GLY A 307 -17.07 18.99 -9.50
C GLY A 307 -18.40 18.46 -8.92
N SER A 308 -18.73 17.17 -9.14
CA SER A 308 -19.86 16.54 -8.45
C SER A 308 -19.60 16.46 -6.95
N SER A 309 -20.67 16.60 -6.15
CA SER A 309 -20.61 16.47 -4.69
C SER A 309 -20.74 15.03 -4.19
N THR A 310 -21.24 14.12 -5.02
CA THR A 310 -21.43 12.69 -4.73
C THR A 310 -21.13 11.86 -5.97
N ALA A 311 -21.01 10.54 -5.80
CA ALA A 311 -20.76 9.62 -6.91
C ALA A 311 -22.06 9.14 -7.63
N LYS A 312 -23.25 9.66 -7.25
CA LYS A 312 -24.56 9.22 -7.81
C LYS A 312 -24.70 9.42 -9.30
N THR A 313 -24.13 10.47 -9.84
CA THR A 313 -24.31 10.88 -11.25
C THR A 313 -23.25 10.32 -12.20
N GLY A 314 -22.54 9.30 -11.79
CA GLY A 314 -21.52 8.67 -12.61
C GLY A 314 -22.10 7.73 -13.67
N ARG A 315 -21.21 7.15 -14.47
CA ARG A 315 -21.51 6.13 -15.48
C ARG A 315 -20.43 5.07 -15.55
N TRP A 316 -20.79 3.83 -15.87
CA TRP A 316 -19.82 2.79 -16.16
C TRP A 316 -19.12 3.02 -17.48
N VAL A 317 -17.80 2.91 -17.46
CA VAL A 317 -16.93 3.01 -18.63
C VAL A 317 -16.09 1.75 -18.72
N LYS A 318 -15.97 1.17 -19.92
CA LYS A 318 -15.16 -0.02 -20.14
C LYS A 318 -13.67 0.28 -19.87
N GLY A 319 -13.03 -0.58 -19.11
CA GLY A 319 -11.60 -0.54 -18.83
C GLY A 319 -10.75 -1.20 -19.93
N PRO A 320 -9.42 -1.23 -19.78
CA PRO A 320 -8.48 -1.77 -20.76
C PRO A 320 -8.52 -3.29 -20.85
N GLY A 321 -9.04 -3.98 -19.85
CA GLY A 321 -9.21 -5.44 -19.83
C GLY A 321 -7.93 -6.22 -20.05
N LEU A 322 -8.04 -7.31 -20.80
CA LEU A 322 -6.92 -8.19 -21.12
C LEU A 322 -5.83 -7.51 -21.95
N ASP A 323 -6.12 -6.45 -22.69
CA ASP A 323 -5.11 -5.74 -23.49
C ASP A 323 -3.97 -5.24 -22.60
N LEU A 324 -4.30 -4.67 -21.44
CA LEU A 324 -3.31 -4.23 -20.45
C LEU A 324 -2.74 -5.42 -19.68
N LEU A 325 -3.58 -6.32 -19.16
CA LEU A 325 -3.13 -7.42 -18.30
C LEU A 325 -2.14 -8.35 -19.02
N ASN A 326 -2.37 -8.64 -20.29
CA ASN A 326 -1.45 -9.44 -21.11
C ASN A 326 -0.09 -8.74 -21.30
N VAL A 327 -0.08 -7.42 -21.44
CA VAL A 327 1.18 -6.66 -21.47
C VAL A 327 1.92 -6.77 -20.14
N LEU A 328 1.23 -6.54 -19.03
CA LEU A 328 1.88 -6.58 -17.70
C LEU A 328 2.40 -7.98 -17.37
N THR A 329 1.59 -9.01 -17.53
CA THR A 329 2.02 -10.40 -17.27
C THR A 329 3.09 -10.87 -18.24
N GLY A 330 3.07 -10.38 -19.48
CA GLY A 330 4.11 -10.65 -20.48
C GLY A 330 5.44 -9.97 -20.21
N TRP A 331 5.46 -8.77 -19.61
CA TRP A 331 6.68 -8.08 -19.24
C TRP A 331 7.28 -8.56 -17.91
N PHE A 332 6.44 -8.90 -16.94
CA PHE A 332 6.86 -9.18 -15.56
C PHE A 332 6.69 -10.65 -15.17
N HIS A 333 7.34 -11.56 -15.92
CA HIS A 333 7.27 -13.02 -15.66
C HIS A 333 7.74 -13.44 -14.26
N GLY A 334 8.59 -12.64 -13.62
CA GLY A 334 9.09 -12.89 -12.26
C GLY A 334 8.20 -12.35 -11.14
N ILE A 335 7.22 -11.51 -11.48
CA ILE A 335 6.30 -10.88 -10.51
C ILE A 335 4.99 -11.64 -10.52
N ARG A 336 4.45 -11.89 -9.32
CA ARG A 336 3.09 -12.42 -9.17
C ARG A 336 2.13 -11.28 -8.89
N PHE A 337 0.93 -11.40 -9.44
CA PHE A 337 -0.14 -10.46 -9.21
C PHE A 337 -1.26 -11.12 -8.41
N ILE A 338 -1.94 -10.36 -7.57
CA ILE A 338 -3.19 -10.69 -6.89
C ILE A 338 -4.21 -9.65 -7.34
N ALA A 339 -5.38 -10.09 -7.76
CA ALA A 339 -6.46 -9.20 -8.16
C ALA A 339 -7.40 -8.96 -6.96
N GLU A 340 -7.56 -7.71 -6.55
CA GLU A 340 -8.60 -7.36 -5.58
C GLU A 340 -9.94 -7.25 -6.34
N ASP A 341 -10.71 -8.35 -6.31
CA ASP A 341 -11.99 -8.52 -6.98
C ASP A 341 -13.19 -8.41 -6.01
N LEU A 342 -13.02 -7.67 -4.92
CA LEU A 342 -14.04 -7.47 -3.90
C LEU A 342 -15.16 -6.53 -4.39
N GLY A 343 -16.30 -6.53 -3.69
CA GLY A 343 -17.48 -5.74 -3.99
C GLY A 343 -18.56 -6.53 -4.70
N GLU A 344 -19.54 -5.83 -5.30
CA GLU A 344 -20.65 -6.49 -5.98
C GLU A 344 -20.17 -7.33 -7.18
N PRO A 345 -20.53 -8.62 -7.24
CA PRO A 345 -20.22 -9.46 -8.37
C PRO A 345 -20.74 -8.89 -9.68
N SER A 346 -19.89 -8.83 -10.70
CA SER A 346 -20.35 -8.46 -12.05
C SER A 346 -19.74 -9.41 -13.10
N PRO A 347 -20.52 -9.77 -14.14
CA PRO A 347 -20.09 -10.75 -15.13
C PRO A 347 -18.80 -10.38 -15.87
N ASP A 348 -18.57 -9.09 -16.11
CA ASP A 348 -17.38 -8.58 -16.79
C ASP A 348 -16.12 -8.72 -15.92
N VAL A 349 -16.21 -8.46 -14.62
CA VAL A 349 -15.11 -8.65 -13.66
C VAL A 349 -14.80 -10.13 -13.50
N THR A 350 -15.82 -10.97 -13.27
CA THR A 350 -15.66 -12.42 -13.15
C THR A 350 -14.99 -13.02 -14.38
N LYS A 351 -15.45 -12.58 -15.58
CA LYS A 351 -14.85 -13.01 -16.83
C LYS A 351 -13.41 -12.54 -16.96
N LEU A 352 -13.12 -11.28 -16.68
CA LEU A 352 -11.76 -10.75 -16.77
C LEU A 352 -10.80 -11.48 -15.81
N LEU A 353 -11.23 -11.75 -14.59
CA LEU A 353 -10.45 -12.51 -13.62
C LEU A 353 -10.14 -13.93 -14.13
N ALA A 354 -11.16 -14.63 -14.62
CA ALA A 354 -10.99 -15.97 -15.17
C ALA A 354 -10.05 -16.00 -16.39
N ASP A 355 -10.25 -15.07 -17.33
CA ASP A 355 -9.45 -14.98 -18.56
C ASP A 355 -7.99 -14.56 -18.28
N SER A 356 -7.74 -13.76 -17.23
CA SER A 356 -6.40 -13.33 -16.83
C SER A 356 -5.60 -14.42 -16.10
N GLY A 357 -6.29 -15.39 -15.50
CA GLY A 357 -5.67 -16.42 -14.66
C GLY A 357 -5.08 -15.91 -13.34
N LEU A 358 -5.32 -14.65 -12.97
CA LEU A 358 -4.85 -14.08 -11.72
C LEU A 358 -5.66 -14.64 -10.53
N PRO A 359 -5.02 -14.84 -9.35
CA PRO A 359 -5.76 -15.17 -8.14
C PRO A 359 -6.58 -13.97 -7.68
N GLY A 360 -7.86 -14.18 -7.43
CA GLY A 360 -8.75 -13.24 -6.74
C GLY A 360 -8.65 -13.36 -5.23
N MET A 361 -9.44 -12.57 -4.52
CA MET A 361 -9.46 -12.50 -3.07
C MET A 361 -10.76 -13.06 -2.48
N ARG A 362 -10.66 -13.67 -1.29
CA ARG A 362 -11.81 -14.08 -0.48
C ARG A 362 -11.58 -13.60 0.95
N VAL A 363 -12.52 -12.84 1.48
CA VAL A 363 -12.46 -12.24 2.82
C VAL A 363 -13.49 -12.92 3.71
N LEU A 364 -13.07 -13.51 4.83
CA LEU A 364 -13.94 -14.29 5.70
C LEU A 364 -15.04 -13.45 6.33
N GLU A 365 -14.78 -12.21 6.69
CA GLU A 365 -15.80 -11.31 7.24
C GLU A 365 -16.99 -11.10 6.28
N PHE A 366 -16.79 -11.28 4.97
CA PHE A 366 -17.89 -11.21 3.98
C PHE A 366 -18.61 -12.55 3.75
N ALA A 367 -18.19 -13.62 4.44
CA ALA A 367 -18.73 -14.95 4.21
C ALA A 367 -20.02 -15.25 4.98
N PHE A 368 -20.29 -14.52 6.05
CA PHE A 368 -21.29 -14.90 7.07
C PHE A 368 -22.59 -14.07 7.10
N PRO A 369 -22.75 -12.94 6.40
CA PRO A 369 -24.04 -12.29 6.32
C PRO A 369 -25.13 -13.27 5.85
N PRO A 370 -26.34 -13.27 6.43
CA PRO A 370 -27.44 -14.18 6.04
C PRO A 370 -27.84 -14.03 4.57
N THR A 371 -27.56 -12.88 3.98
CA THR A 371 -27.84 -12.58 2.56
C THR A 371 -26.71 -12.97 1.61
N ALA A 372 -25.54 -13.43 2.15
CA ALA A 372 -24.40 -13.83 1.32
C ALA A 372 -24.73 -15.08 0.52
N ASP A 373 -24.27 -15.12 -0.72
CA ASP A 373 -24.42 -16.29 -1.62
C ASP A 373 -23.44 -17.44 -1.29
N GLY A 374 -22.65 -17.30 -0.25
CA GLY A 374 -21.64 -18.27 0.17
C GLY A 374 -20.34 -18.24 -0.62
N ALA A 375 -20.16 -17.31 -1.55
CA ALA A 375 -18.96 -17.24 -2.40
C ALA A 375 -17.66 -17.08 -1.60
N TYR A 376 -17.72 -16.45 -0.43
CA TYR A 376 -16.58 -16.23 0.46
C TYR A 376 -16.37 -17.33 1.52
N LEU A 377 -17.29 -18.31 1.63
CA LEU A 377 -17.13 -19.40 2.58
C LEU A 377 -15.85 -20.22 2.29
N PRO A 378 -15.07 -20.60 3.30
CA PRO A 378 -13.81 -21.30 3.13
C PRO A 378 -13.84 -22.50 2.18
N HIS A 379 -14.91 -23.32 2.23
CA HIS A 379 -15.03 -24.51 1.37
C HIS A 379 -15.27 -24.17 -0.12
N ASN A 380 -15.70 -22.95 -0.43
CA ASN A 380 -15.89 -22.47 -1.80
C ASN A 380 -14.66 -21.76 -2.39
N CYS A 381 -13.61 -21.58 -1.57
CA CYS A 381 -12.35 -21.08 -2.09
C CYS A 381 -11.77 -22.03 -3.14
N VAL A 382 -11.32 -21.49 -4.24
CA VAL A 382 -10.52 -22.23 -5.23
C VAL A 382 -9.04 -22.20 -4.84
N GLU A 383 -8.23 -23.14 -5.37
CA GLU A 383 -6.78 -23.13 -5.10
C GLU A 383 -6.12 -21.82 -5.55
N ASN A 384 -6.48 -21.34 -6.75
CA ASN A 384 -5.95 -20.08 -7.30
C ASN A 384 -6.67 -18.86 -6.71
N CYS A 385 -6.64 -18.69 -5.40
CA CYS A 385 -7.10 -17.47 -4.74
C CYS A 385 -6.30 -17.20 -3.45
N VAL A 386 -6.47 -16.01 -2.91
CA VAL A 386 -5.95 -15.59 -1.59
C VAL A 386 -7.13 -15.43 -0.64
N CYS A 387 -7.10 -16.19 0.45
CA CYS A 387 -8.08 -16.08 1.53
C CYS A 387 -7.53 -15.13 2.61
N TYR A 388 -8.34 -14.18 3.04
CA TYR A 388 -8.06 -13.25 4.12
C TYR A 388 -9.01 -13.48 5.29
N ALA A 389 -8.55 -13.27 6.51
CA ALA A 389 -9.46 -13.09 7.64
C ALA A 389 -10.23 -11.78 7.47
N GLY A 390 -9.52 -10.68 7.40
CA GLY A 390 -9.92 -9.34 7.00
C GLY A 390 -8.72 -8.65 6.34
N THR A 391 -8.96 -7.59 5.57
CA THR A 391 -7.93 -6.72 5.01
C THR A 391 -7.70 -5.51 5.92
N HIS A 392 -6.82 -4.59 5.53
CA HIS A 392 -6.61 -3.33 6.23
C HIS A 392 -7.86 -2.40 6.25
N ASP A 393 -8.83 -2.64 5.37
CA ASP A 393 -10.11 -1.92 5.30
C ASP A 393 -11.19 -2.52 6.21
N ASN A 394 -10.96 -3.74 6.68
CA ASN A 394 -11.85 -4.43 7.58
C ASN A 394 -11.52 -4.11 9.06
N ALA A 395 -12.49 -4.29 9.93
CA ALA A 395 -12.25 -4.31 11.37
C ALA A 395 -11.34 -5.50 11.74
N PRO A 396 -10.45 -5.42 12.74
CA PRO A 396 -9.88 -6.62 13.33
C PRO A 396 -10.97 -7.56 13.86
N LEU A 397 -10.75 -8.88 13.82
CA LEU A 397 -11.77 -9.89 14.14
C LEU A 397 -12.47 -9.69 15.49
N ALA A 398 -11.72 -9.22 16.52
CA ALA A 398 -12.31 -8.95 17.83
C ALA A 398 -13.28 -7.75 17.81
N LEU A 399 -13.02 -6.78 16.95
CA LEU A 399 -13.91 -5.64 16.73
C LEU A 399 -15.08 -6.02 15.80
N TRP A 400 -14.81 -6.75 14.72
CA TRP A 400 -15.86 -7.29 13.83
C TRP A 400 -16.90 -8.12 14.61
N ARG A 401 -16.46 -8.94 15.56
CA ARG A 401 -17.38 -9.70 16.46
C ARG A 401 -18.35 -8.80 17.20
N GLN A 402 -17.99 -7.54 17.48
CA GLN A 402 -18.83 -6.60 18.21
C GLN A 402 -19.71 -5.76 17.27
N GLU A 403 -19.22 -5.48 16.06
CA GLU A 403 -19.87 -4.59 15.08
C GLU A 403 -20.83 -5.33 14.12
N ALA A 404 -20.58 -6.62 13.86
CA ALA A 404 -21.39 -7.42 12.95
C ALA A 404 -22.75 -7.76 13.55
N GLU A 405 -23.73 -8.02 12.68
CA GLU A 405 -25.06 -8.43 13.11
C GLU A 405 -24.99 -9.78 13.86
N PRO A 406 -25.82 -9.97 14.93
CA PRO A 406 -25.79 -11.20 15.71
C PRO A 406 -25.94 -12.48 14.88
N GLU A 407 -26.77 -12.45 13.83
CA GLU A 407 -27.02 -13.58 12.94
C GLU A 407 -25.77 -13.96 12.13
N GLU A 408 -24.92 -13.00 11.78
CA GLU A 408 -23.64 -13.25 11.11
C GLU A 408 -22.68 -13.98 12.04
N ILE A 409 -22.57 -13.50 13.27
CA ILE A 409 -21.71 -14.13 14.29
C ILE A 409 -22.20 -15.53 14.63
N ASP A 410 -23.50 -15.72 14.80
CA ASP A 410 -24.10 -17.03 15.07
C ASP A 410 -23.81 -18.03 13.92
N PHE A 411 -23.92 -17.56 12.67
CA PHE A 411 -23.60 -18.39 11.52
C PHE A 411 -22.09 -18.70 11.46
N ALA A 412 -21.23 -17.73 11.73
CA ALA A 412 -19.79 -17.96 11.81
C ALA A 412 -19.42 -18.99 12.89
N VAL A 413 -20.05 -18.88 14.07
CA VAL A 413 -19.86 -19.84 15.17
C VAL A 413 -20.26 -21.26 14.76
N GLN A 414 -21.43 -21.41 14.13
CA GLN A 414 -21.91 -22.72 13.68
C GLN A 414 -21.04 -23.30 12.57
N TYR A 415 -20.78 -22.51 11.54
CA TYR A 415 -20.06 -22.95 10.36
C TYR A 415 -18.59 -23.32 10.67
N LEU A 416 -17.90 -22.52 11.46
CA LEU A 416 -16.50 -22.75 11.83
C LEU A 416 -16.33 -23.66 13.04
N GLY A 417 -17.43 -24.00 13.76
CA GLY A 417 -17.36 -24.79 14.99
C GLY A 417 -16.59 -24.08 16.10
N LEU A 418 -16.80 -22.74 16.23
CA LEU A 418 -16.10 -21.94 17.22
C LEU A 418 -16.53 -22.32 18.64
N ASN A 419 -15.61 -22.26 19.57
CA ASN A 419 -15.85 -22.62 20.96
C ASN A 419 -14.96 -21.78 21.91
N GLU A 420 -15.37 -21.64 23.17
CA GLU A 420 -14.67 -20.85 24.19
C GLU A 420 -13.24 -21.30 24.46
N ARG A 421 -12.96 -22.61 24.36
CA ARG A 421 -11.62 -23.15 24.63
C ARG A 421 -10.60 -22.69 23.61
N GLU A 422 -10.98 -22.59 22.34
CA GLU A 422 -10.11 -22.12 21.24
C GLU A 422 -10.06 -20.60 21.20
N GLY A 423 -11.16 -19.93 21.49
CA GLY A 423 -11.36 -18.50 21.32
C GLY A 423 -11.87 -18.16 19.91
N PHE A 424 -12.53 -17.00 19.81
CA PHE A 424 -13.19 -16.56 18.58
C PHE A 424 -12.18 -16.29 17.45
N ASN A 425 -11.22 -15.39 17.67
CA ASN A 425 -10.24 -15.01 16.66
C ASN A 425 -9.46 -16.23 16.14
N ARG A 426 -8.95 -17.04 17.07
CA ARG A 426 -8.18 -18.24 16.72
C ARG A 426 -9.00 -19.23 15.88
N GLY A 427 -10.28 -19.40 16.18
CA GLY A 427 -11.18 -20.25 15.41
C GLY A 427 -11.47 -19.73 14.00
N VAL A 428 -11.63 -18.42 13.83
CA VAL A 428 -11.77 -17.79 12.50
C VAL A 428 -10.48 -17.94 11.69
N LEU A 429 -9.33 -17.65 12.31
CA LEU A 429 -8.01 -17.84 11.67
C LEU A 429 -7.80 -19.29 11.23
N ARG A 430 -8.18 -20.26 12.08
CA ARG A 430 -8.18 -21.68 11.73
C ARG A 430 -9.06 -21.95 10.52
N GLY A 431 -10.25 -21.36 10.47
CA GLY A 431 -11.17 -21.47 9.33
C GLY A 431 -10.50 -21.04 8.01
N GLY A 432 -9.82 -19.92 7.99
CA GLY A 432 -9.05 -19.46 6.84
C GLY A 432 -7.86 -20.37 6.49
N MET A 433 -7.14 -20.85 7.51
CA MET A 433 -6.04 -21.80 7.32
C MET A 433 -6.49 -23.14 6.69
N THR A 434 -7.73 -23.59 6.96
CA THR A 434 -8.28 -24.81 6.37
C THR A 434 -8.69 -24.66 4.91
N SER A 435 -8.94 -23.45 4.43
CA SER A 435 -9.43 -23.21 3.08
C SER A 435 -8.51 -23.83 2.02
N PRO A 436 -9.04 -24.22 0.83
CA PRO A 436 -8.24 -24.68 -0.30
C PRO A 436 -7.32 -23.61 -0.90
N ALA A 437 -7.56 -22.34 -0.60
CA ALA A 437 -6.77 -21.22 -1.11
C ALA A 437 -5.26 -21.46 -0.95
N SER A 438 -4.49 -21.17 -2.01
CA SER A 438 -3.04 -21.34 -1.99
C SER A 438 -2.36 -20.42 -0.98
N LEU A 439 -2.91 -19.24 -0.74
CA LEU A 439 -2.40 -18.29 0.25
C LEU A 439 -3.51 -17.92 1.25
N PHE A 440 -3.16 -17.90 2.54
CA PHE A 440 -3.97 -17.29 3.60
C PHE A 440 -3.21 -16.14 4.24
N VAL A 441 -3.87 -15.00 4.41
CA VAL A 441 -3.31 -13.79 5.05
C VAL A 441 -4.23 -13.33 6.16
N ALA A 442 -3.67 -12.97 7.31
CA ALA A 442 -4.40 -12.35 8.41
C ALA A 442 -3.68 -11.09 8.89
N GLN A 443 -4.44 -10.13 9.41
CA GLN A 443 -3.89 -8.96 10.07
C GLN A 443 -3.13 -9.37 11.34
N MET A 444 -2.05 -8.64 11.68
CA MET A 444 -1.33 -8.91 12.94
C MET A 444 -2.23 -8.70 14.15
N GLN A 445 -3.16 -7.75 14.08
CA GLN A 445 -4.15 -7.47 15.12
C GLN A 445 -5.03 -8.69 15.44
N ASP A 446 -5.36 -9.51 14.44
CA ASP A 446 -6.17 -10.72 14.63
C ASP A 446 -5.43 -11.77 15.45
N TRP A 447 -4.13 -11.93 15.20
CA TRP A 447 -3.26 -12.83 15.98
C TRP A 447 -3.04 -12.33 17.41
N LEU A 448 -3.08 -11.03 17.62
CA LEU A 448 -2.96 -10.38 18.92
C LEU A 448 -4.30 -10.27 19.66
N GLU A 449 -5.40 -10.64 19.02
CA GLU A 449 -6.78 -10.51 19.54
C GLU A 449 -7.14 -9.06 19.92
N LEU A 450 -6.60 -8.08 19.19
CA LEU A 450 -6.86 -6.66 19.41
C LEU A 450 -8.22 -6.27 18.81
N GLY A 451 -8.92 -5.38 19.50
CA GLY A 451 -10.23 -4.85 19.09
C GLY A 451 -10.23 -3.34 18.86
N GLU A 452 -11.03 -2.62 19.63
CA GLU A 452 -11.18 -1.17 19.51
C GLU A 452 -9.82 -0.45 19.54
N GLY A 453 -9.68 0.59 18.71
CA GLY A 453 -8.45 1.38 18.59
C GLY A 453 -7.31 0.72 17.81
N SER A 454 -7.52 -0.50 17.25
CA SER A 454 -6.49 -1.18 16.47
C SER A 454 -6.77 -1.28 14.96
N ARG A 455 -7.87 -0.70 14.50
CA ARG A 455 -8.23 -0.66 13.08
C ARG A 455 -7.27 0.23 12.30
N ILE A 456 -6.87 -0.21 11.09
CA ILE A 456 -5.96 0.54 10.23
C ILE A 456 -6.72 1.60 9.44
N ASN A 457 -7.82 1.20 8.79
CA ASN A 457 -8.62 2.08 7.95
C ASN A 457 -10.11 1.82 8.10
N THR A 458 -10.90 2.89 8.12
CA THR A 458 -12.36 2.86 7.97
C THR A 458 -12.71 3.52 6.65
N PRO A 459 -13.04 2.75 5.59
CA PRO A 459 -13.37 3.30 4.29
C PRO A 459 -14.46 4.36 4.35
N GLY A 460 -14.32 5.42 3.56
CA GLY A 460 -15.27 6.52 3.52
C GLY A 460 -15.13 7.55 4.65
N THR A 461 -14.19 7.38 5.57
CA THR A 461 -13.87 8.37 6.61
C THR A 461 -12.54 9.07 6.29
N GLY A 462 -12.42 10.34 6.69
CA GLY A 462 -11.21 11.15 6.47
C GLY A 462 -10.38 11.37 7.74
N ARG A 463 -10.66 10.65 8.83
CA ARG A 463 -10.00 10.85 10.13
C ARG A 463 -9.72 9.52 10.79
N ASP A 464 -8.73 9.50 11.69
CA ASP A 464 -8.38 8.38 12.57
C ASP A 464 -7.99 7.10 11.82
N ASN A 465 -7.51 7.24 10.57
CA ASN A 465 -7.01 6.17 9.73
C ASN A 465 -5.47 6.19 9.69
N TRP A 466 -4.87 5.03 9.37
CA TRP A 466 -3.43 4.86 9.11
C TRP A 466 -2.52 5.16 10.29
N GLN A 467 -3.04 5.11 11.52
CA GLN A 467 -2.32 5.55 12.73
C GLN A 467 -1.88 4.41 13.64
N TRP A 468 -2.59 3.28 13.64
CA TRP A 468 -2.36 2.20 14.59
C TRP A 468 -0.95 1.60 14.49
N ARG A 469 -0.33 1.33 15.67
CA ARG A 469 1.01 0.77 15.80
C ARG A 469 1.06 -0.34 16.85
N LEU A 470 1.95 -1.32 16.62
CA LEU A 470 2.39 -2.29 17.63
C LEU A 470 3.15 -1.58 18.77
N LEU A 471 3.01 -2.10 19.98
CA LEU A 471 3.87 -1.75 21.11
C LEU A 471 5.02 -2.73 21.25
N PRO A 472 6.17 -2.28 21.80
CA PRO A 472 7.26 -3.17 22.16
C PRO A 472 6.78 -4.29 23.08
N GLY A 473 7.19 -5.53 22.81
CA GLY A 473 6.89 -6.70 23.64
C GLY A 473 5.54 -7.40 23.36
N GLU A 474 4.69 -6.90 22.47
CA GLU A 474 3.44 -7.60 22.08
C GLU A 474 3.72 -8.89 21.29
N LEU A 475 4.79 -8.94 20.54
CA LEU A 475 5.19 -10.10 19.74
C LEU A 475 5.97 -11.11 20.60
N THR A 476 5.23 -11.92 21.35
CA THR A 476 5.82 -12.87 22.31
C THR A 476 6.26 -14.17 21.66
N VAL A 477 7.23 -14.87 22.27
CA VAL A 477 7.66 -16.22 21.86
C VAL A 477 6.48 -17.20 21.82
N LYS A 478 5.52 -17.07 22.76
CA LYS A 478 4.30 -17.89 22.78
C LYS A 478 3.46 -17.65 21.53
N LEU A 479 3.21 -16.39 21.17
CA LEU A 479 2.46 -16.02 19.97
C LEU A 479 3.11 -16.61 18.71
N ILE A 480 4.44 -16.44 18.58
CA ILE A 480 5.21 -17.01 17.45
C ILE A 480 5.03 -18.52 17.37
N GLY A 481 5.10 -19.21 18.51
CA GLY A 481 4.87 -20.66 18.60
C GLY A 481 3.45 -21.05 18.19
N ASP A 482 2.46 -20.31 18.62
CA ASP A 482 1.04 -20.53 18.29
C ASP A 482 0.75 -20.35 16.80
N ILE A 483 1.29 -19.29 16.18
CA ILE A 483 1.19 -19.06 14.72
C ILE A 483 1.86 -20.20 13.96
N ARG A 484 3.10 -20.56 14.34
CA ARG A 484 3.84 -21.65 13.69
C ARG A 484 3.10 -22.98 13.78
N GLU A 485 2.55 -23.31 14.94
CA GLU A 485 1.84 -24.58 15.13
C GLU A 485 0.58 -24.63 14.26
N MET A 486 -0.21 -23.57 14.20
CA MET A 486 -1.36 -23.50 13.31
C MET A 486 -0.93 -23.63 11.84
N THR A 487 0.12 -22.92 11.42
CA THR A 487 0.69 -23.00 10.07
C THR A 487 1.12 -24.42 9.73
N ARG A 488 1.73 -25.15 10.69
CA ARG A 488 2.16 -26.55 10.54
C ARG A 488 0.98 -27.50 10.39
N ILE A 489 -0.03 -27.39 11.27
CA ILE A 489 -1.21 -28.28 11.29
C ILE A 489 -1.93 -28.23 9.93
N TYR A 490 -2.06 -27.05 9.34
CA TYR A 490 -2.81 -26.87 8.08
C TYR A 490 -1.93 -26.92 6.82
N GLY A 491 -0.70 -27.46 6.95
CA GLY A 491 0.18 -27.73 5.81
C GLY A 491 0.61 -26.49 5.04
N ARG A 492 0.80 -25.35 5.74
CA ARG A 492 1.23 -24.06 5.14
C ARG A 492 2.66 -23.68 5.47
N LEU A 493 3.40 -24.52 6.22
CA LEU A 493 4.84 -24.30 6.43
C LEU A 493 5.61 -24.39 5.11
N PRO A 494 6.67 -23.58 4.94
CA PRO A 494 7.58 -23.73 3.83
C PRO A 494 8.08 -25.18 3.71
N ALA A 495 8.13 -25.71 2.49
CA ALA A 495 8.78 -26.98 2.26
C ALA A 495 10.22 -26.93 2.82
N LYS A 496 10.65 -27.97 3.54
CA LYS A 496 12.05 -28.05 3.98
C LYS A 496 12.93 -27.96 2.73
N GLN A 497 13.72 -26.90 2.64
CA GLN A 497 14.77 -26.88 1.62
C GLN A 497 15.62 -28.14 1.83
N SER A 498 15.58 -29.06 0.86
CA SER A 498 16.52 -30.18 0.84
C SER A 498 17.92 -29.55 0.81
N LYS A 499 18.69 -29.76 1.87
CA LYS A 499 20.11 -29.41 1.86
C LYS A 499 20.73 -30.16 0.68
N THR A 500 20.92 -29.43 -0.44
CA THR A 500 21.81 -29.86 -1.52
C THR A 500 23.23 -29.58 -1.13
#